data_09bb1dbd4652d4005c3a254749d69028
#
_entry.id   09bb1dbd4652d4005c3a254749d69028
#
_cell.length_a   1.000
_cell.length_b   1.000
_cell.length_c   1.000
_cell.angle_alpha   90.00
_cell.angle_beta   90.00
_cell.angle_gamma   90.00
#
_symmetry.space_group_name_H-M   'P 1'
#
loop_
_entity.id
_entity.type
_entity.pdbx_description
1 polymer ?
#
loop_
_entity_poly.entity_id
_entity_poly.type
_entity_poly.pdbx_seq_one_letter_code
_entity_poly.pdbx_strand_id
1 'polypeptide(L)'
;VIEAVTSNGGMIGFSLYPHHLKGKSNCTLESFCQMIADSANKFGVDKIGIGSDLCQDQPDSVVEWMRVGRWSKEVDYGEGSADLPGFPRQPSWFQDSRDFVNIENGLSAVGMHSEEIDKIMGMNWYNFYSMNFTPSADSVNA
;
A
#
# COMPACT_ATOMS: atom_id res chain seq x y z
N VAL A 1 13.50 9.06 -7.92
CA VAL A 1 13.36 7.64 -7.56
C VAL A 1 12.15 7.02 -8.25
N ILE A 2 10.93 7.53 -8.06
CA ILE A 2 9.68 6.97 -8.62
C ILE A 2 9.78 6.84 -10.15
N GLU A 3 10.15 7.91 -10.83
CA GLU A 3 10.31 7.93 -12.29
C GLU A 3 11.30 6.86 -12.78
N ALA A 4 12.42 6.68 -12.08
CA ALA A 4 13.39 5.66 -12.43
C ALA A 4 12.83 4.23 -12.25
N VAL A 5 11.98 4.00 -11.26
CA VAL A 5 11.32 2.69 -11.06
C VAL A 5 10.30 2.44 -12.18
N THR A 6 9.41 3.39 -12.43
CA THR A 6 8.30 3.23 -13.38
C THR A 6 8.77 3.17 -14.84
N SER A 7 9.81 3.92 -15.21
CA SER A 7 10.38 3.87 -16.57
C SER A 7 11.14 2.58 -16.87
N ASN A 8 11.56 1.85 -15.84
CA ASN A 8 12.21 0.53 -15.98
C ASN A 8 11.23 -0.65 -15.76
N GLY A 9 9.94 -0.45 -15.93
CA GLY A 9 8.94 -1.52 -15.82
C GLY A 9 8.49 -1.83 -14.40
N GLY A 10 8.98 -1.10 -13.39
CA GLY A 10 8.57 -1.27 -12.01
C GLY A 10 7.21 -0.66 -11.70
N MET A 11 6.70 -1.00 -10.50
CA MET A 11 5.43 -0.52 -9.98
C MET A 11 5.60 0.22 -8.66
N ILE A 12 4.62 1.05 -8.34
CA ILE A 12 4.51 1.75 -7.06
C ILE A 12 3.25 1.28 -6.35
N GLY A 13 3.42 0.73 -5.14
CA GLY A 13 2.31 0.40 -4.25
C GLY A 13 2.06 1.52 -3.25
N PHE A 14 0.84 2.01 -3.19
CA PHE A 14 0.43 3.01 -2.20
C PHE A 14 0.10 2.32 -0.90
N SER A 15 0.87 2.63 0.13
CA SER A 15 0.66 2.11 1.49
C SER A 15 -0.54 2.78 2.15
N LEU A 16 -1.27 1.98 2.93
CA LEU A 16 -2.35 2.43 3.81
C LEU A 16 -1.90 2.52 5.28
N TYR A 17 -0.60 2.28 5.54
CA TYR A 17 -0.06 2.46 6.87
C TYR A 17 -0.20 3.93 7.30
N PRO A 18 -0.86 4.21 8.43
CA PRO A 18 -1.28 5.59 8.77
C PRO A 18 -0.16 6.62 8.78
N HIS A 19 1.03 6.24 9.24
CA HIS A 19 2.16 7.18 9.28
C HIS A 19 2.70 7.57 7.89
N HIS A 20 2.38 6.80 6.85
CA HIS A 20 2.71 7.14 5.46
C HIS A 20 1.66 8.05 4.80
N LEU A 21 0.50 8.21 5.43
CA LEU A 21 -0.60 9.00 4.89
C LEU A 21 -0.49 10.46 5.31
N LYS A 22 -0.82 11.37 4.40
CA LYS A 22 -0.98 12.78 4.73
C LYS A 22 -2.15 12.95 5.71
N GLY A 23 -1.86 13.48 6.90
CA GLY A 23 -2.84 13.54 7.98
C GLY A 23 -2.90 12.28 8.85
N LYS A 24 -2.06 11.28 8.59
CA LYS A 24 -1.98 10.02 9.36
C LYS A 24 -3.36 9.36 9.50
N SER A 25 -3.77 9.00 10.73
CA SER A 25 -5.08 8.41 11.03
C SER A 25 -6.28 9.31 10.67
N ASN A 26 -6.05 10.60 10.44
CA ASN A 26 -7.06 11.55 10.00
C ASN A 26 -7.07 11.78 8.48
N CYS A 27 -6.31 10.98 7.73
CA CYS A 27 -6.34 11.02 6.27
C CYS A 27 -7.76 10.75 5.77
N THR A 28 -8.27 11.62 4.90
CA THR A 28 -9.58 11.41 4.28
C THR A 28 -9.46 10.50 3.08
N LEU A 29 -10.51 9.73 2.77
CA LEU A 29 -10.59 8.89 1.58
C LEU A 29 -10.35 9.70 0.30
N GLU A 30 -10.96 10.88 0.19
CA GLU A 30 -10.76 11.79 -0.94
C GLU A 30 -9.29 12.17 -1.12
N SER A 31 -8.61 12.56 -0.04
CA SER A 31 -7.18 12.94 -0.10
C SER A 31 -6.30 11.78 -0.54
N PHE A 32 -6.59 10.57 -0.09
CA PHE A 32 -5.88 9.36 -0.49
C PHE A 32 -6.12 9.03 -1.98
N CYS A 33 -7.38 9.02 -2.42
CA CYS A 33 -7.73 8.73 -3.81
C CYS A 33 -7.23 9.80 -4.78
N GLN A 34 -7.24 11.07 -4.40
CA GLN A 34 -6.68 12.15 -5.21
C GLN A 34 -5.17 11.99 -5.40
N MET A 35 -4.44 11.61 -4.35
CA MET A 35 -3.00 11.33 -4.44
C MET A 35 -2.71 10.19 -5.44
N ILE A 36 -3.54 9.14 -5.45
CA ILE A 36 -3.43 8.04 -6.41
C ILE A 36 -3.71 8.53 -7.83
N ALA A 37 -4.80 9.26 -8.04
CA ALA A 37 -5.19 9.81 -9.34
C ALA A 37 -4.09 10.75 -9.92
N ASP A 38 -3.56 11.64 -9.10
CA ASP A 38 -2.46 12.54 -9.49
C ASP A 38 -1.20 11.74 -9.88
N SER A 39 -0.93 10.65 -9.16
CA SER A 39 0.22 9.79 -9.44
C SER A 39 0.01 8.96 -10.72
N ALA A 40 -1.20 8.46 -10.95
CA ALA A 40 -1.57 7.76 -12.18
C ALA A 40 -1.42 8.68 -13.40
N ASN A 41 -1.90 9.92 -13.29
CA ASN A 41 -1.73 10.94 -14.34
C ASN A 41 -0.26 11.26 -14.63
N LYS A 42 0.59 11.26 -13.60
CA LYS A 42 2.00 11.63 -13.73
C LYS A 42 2.89 10.49 -14.22
N PHE A 43 2.67 9.27 -13.74
CA PHE A 43 3.57 8.13 -13.94
C PHE A 43 2.98 7.03 -14.82
N GLY A 44 1.70 7.13 -15.15
CA GLY A 44 0.92 6.14 -15.89
C GLY A 44 0.15 5.20 -14.96
N VAL A 45 -1.11 4.99 -15.27
CA VAL A 45 -2.03 4.15 -14.48
C VAL A 45 -1.53 2.71 -14.31
N ASP A 46 -0.87 2.15 -15.33
CA ASP A 46 -0.34 0.78 -15.32
C ASP A 46 0.84 0.57 -14.36
N LYS A 47 1.33 1.64 -13.74
CA LYS A 47 2.47 1.63 -12.80
C LYS A 47 2.06 1.77 -11.34
N ILE A 48 0.76 1.86 -11.08
CA ILE A 48 0.20 2.17 -9.76
C ILE A 48 -0.57 0.96 -9.23
N GLY A 49 -0.42 0.70 -7.94
CA GLY A 49 -1.22 -0.32 -7.23
C GLY A 49 -1.37 0.03 -5.77
N ILE A 50 -2.20 -0.73 -5.06
CA ILE A 50 -2.38 -0.60 -3.62
C ILE A 50 -1.52 -1.66 -2.93
N GLY A 51 -0.78 -1.24 -1.88
CA GLY A 51 -0.08 -2.11 -0.96
C GLY A 51 -0.52 -1.78 0.45
N SER A 52 -1.53 -2.47 0.98
CA SER A 52 -2.27 -2.03 2.16
C SER A 52 -1.43 -1.91 3.43
N ASP A 53 -0.43 -2.77 3.60
CA ASP A 53 0.34 -2.89 4.85
C ASP A 53 -0.59 -3.07 6.08
N LEU A 54 -1.74 -3.72 5.87
CA LEU A 54 -2.76 -3.92 6.88
C LEU A 54 -2.36 -5.06 7.81
N CYS A 55 -2.20 -4.75 9.10
CA CYS A 55 -1.99 -5.73 10.17
C CYS A 55 -3.32 -5.97 10.89
N GLN A 56 -4.19 -6.77 10.28
CA GLN A 56 -5.50 -7.07 10.81
C GLN A 56 -5.40 -8.13 11.93
N ASP A 57 -6.15 -7.91 13.01
CA ASP A 57 -6.26 -8.84 14.14
C ASP A 57 -4.93 -9.22 14.80
N GLN A 58 -3.92 -8.38 14.69
CA GLN A 58 -2.63 -8.57 15.34
C GLN A 58 -2.56 -7.79 16.65
N PRO A 59 -2.06 -8.43 17.74
CA PRO A 59 -1.86 -7.73 19.00
C PRO A 59 -0.68 -6.74 18.90
N ASP A 60 -0.69 -5.72 19.74
CA ASP A 60 0.39 -4.73 19.83
C ASP A 60 1.76 -5.34 20.14
N SER A 61 1.81 -6.53 20.73
CA SER A 61 3.05 -7.29 20.97
C SER A 61 3.85 -7.58 19.69
N VAL A 62 3.21 -7.65 18.53
CA VAL A 62 3.89 -7.79 17.23
C VAL A 62 4.72 -6.55 16.92
N VAL A 63 4.17 -5.36 17.18
CA VAL A 63 4.89 -4.09 17.00
C VAL A 63 6.03 -3.97 18.01
N GLU A 64 5.79 -4.36 19.26
CA GLU A 64 6.83 -4.39 20.30
C GLU A 64 8.00 -5.26 19.86
N TRP A 65 7.74 -6.46 19.34
CA TRP A 65 8.78 -7.35 18.82
C TRP A 65 9.58 -6.68 17.69
N MET A 66 8.94 -6.00 16.77
CA MET A 66 9.63 -5.27 15.68
C MET A 66 10.50 -4.14 16.20
N ARG A 67 10.09 -3.47 17.28
CA ARG A 67 10.78 -2.31 17.87
C ARG A 67 11.98 -2.68 18.73
N VAL A 68 11.94 -3.82 19.42
CA VAL A 68 13.07 -4.37 20.22
C VAL A 68 13.80 -5.47 19.47
N GLY A 69 13.68 -5.50 18.17
CA GLY A 69 14.11 -6.59 17.33
C GLY A 69 15.57 -7.00 17.50
N ARG A 70 15.92 -8.16 16.95
CA ARG A 70 17.19 -8.88 17.05
C ARG A 70 18.44 -8.01 16.81
N TRP A 71 18.31 -6.96 16.03
CA TRP A 71 19.43 -6.12 15.59
C TRP A 71 19.44 -4.75 16.26
N SER A 72 18.44 -4.44 17.06
CA SER A 72 18.35 -3.19 17.82
C SER A 72 18.95 -3.40 19.20
N LYS A 73 19.82 -2.48 19.64
CA LYS A 73 20.34 -2.43 20.99
C LYS A 73 19.47 -1.60 21.94
N GLU A 74 18.63 -0.76 21.35
CA GLU A 74 17.70 0.13 22.04
C GLU A 74 16.32 -0.02 21.39
N VAL A 75 15.27 0.34 22.13
CA VAL A 75 13.92 0.34 21.59
C VAL A 75 13.80 1.41 20.53
N ASP A 76 13.50 1.01 19.31
CA ASP A 76 13.21 1.91 18.19
C ASP A 76 11.70 1.96 17.95
N TYR A 77 11.07 3.06 18.28
CA TYR A 77 9.65 3.26 18.07
C TYR A 77 9.29 3.61 16.60
N GLY A 78 10.29 3.75 15.72
CA GLY A 78 10.07 4.21 14.36
C GLY A 78 9.29 5.53 14.36
N GLU A 79 8.12 5.54 13.74
CA GLU A 79 7.23 6.71 13.74
C GLU A 79 6.25 6.76 14.92
N GLY A 80 6.32 5.78 15.84
CA GLY A 80 5.57 5.77 17.10
C GLY A 80 6.25 6.57 18.20
N SER A 81 5.82 6.35 19.43
CA SER A 81 6.45 6.92 20.64
C SER A 81 6.28 5.96 21.81
N ALA A 82 6.99 6.22 22.90
CA ALA A 82 6.86 5.46 24.14
C ALA A 82 5.43 5.51 24.72
N ASP A 83 4.71 6.60 24.47
CA ASP A 83 3.33 6.78 24.94
C ASP A 83 2.31 6.08 24.02
N LEU A 84 2.71 5.78 22.77
CA LEU A 84 1.89 5.08 21.77
C LEU A 84 2.70 3.97 21.11
N PRO A 85 3.02 2.90 21.84
CA PRO A 85 3.94 1.86 21.38
C PRO A 85 3.28 0.84 20.44
N GLY A 86 1.96 0.83 20.33
CA GLY A 86 1.18 -0.12 19.54
C GLY A 86 1.03 0.26 18.07
N PHE A 87 0.12 -0.42 17.39
CA PHE A 87 -0.26 -0.11 16.03
C PHE A 87 -0.93 1.27 15.96
N PRO A 88 -0.61 2.09 14.94
CA PRO A 88 -1.34 3.34 14.73
C PRO A 88 -2.79 3.02 14.35
N ARG A 89 -3.70 3.89 14.83
CA ARG A 89 -5.13 3.77 14.49
C ARG A 89 -5.31 3.99 12.99
N GLN A 90 -6.00 3.05 12.35
CA GLN A 90 -6.35 3.16 10.93
C GLN A 90 -7.31 4.32 10.67
N PRO A 91 -7.29 4.93 9.47
CA PRO A 91 -8.33 5.89 9.06
C PRO A 91 -9.71 5.25 9.14
N SER A 92 -10.74 6.05 9.48
CA SER A 92 -12.10 5.55 9.70
C SER A 92 -12.73 4.85 8.49
N TRP A 93 -12.25 5.13 7.31
CA TRP A 93 -12.73 4.57 6.05
C TRP A 93 -11.98 3.30 5.62
N PHE A 94 -10.93 2.89 6.36
CA PHE A 94 -10.17 1.67 6.09
C PHE A 94 -9.73 1.01 7.41
N GLN A 95 -10.56 0.12 7.93
CA GLN A 95 -10.34 -0.58 9.20
C GLN A 95 -9.91 -2.03 9.00
N ASP A 96 -10.44 -2.67 7.95
CA ASP A 96 -10.13 -4.06 7.60
C ASP A 96 -10.20 -4.30 6.08
N SER A 97 -9.93 -5.53 5.66
CA SER A 97 -9.86 -5.89 4.25
C SER A 97 -11.17 -5.72 3.47
N ARG A 98 -12.32 -5.64 4.14
CA ARG A 98 -13.62 -5.40 3.50
C ARG A 98 -13.78 -3.96 3.03
N ASP A 99 -12.97 -3.07 3.58
CA ASP A 99 -13.02 -1.64 3.29
C ASP A 99 -12.32 -1.26 1.97
N PHE A 100 -11.73 -2.21 1.26
CA PHE A 100 -11.20 -1.95 -0.10
C PHE A 100 -12.25 -1.37 -1.05
N VAL A 101 -13.52 -1.72 -0.86
CA VAL A 101 -14.63 -1.15 -1.64
C VAL A 101 -14.75 0.37 -1.47
N ASN A 102 -14.34 0.92 -0.31
CA ASN A 102 -14.33 2.37 -0.08
C ASN A 102 -13.30 3.05 -0.98
N ILE A 103 -12.15 2.41 -1.22
CA ILE A 103 -11.10 2.94 -2.11
C ILE A 103 -11.61 2.94 -3.56
N GLU A 104 -12.24 1.86 -4.01
CA GLU A 104 -12.85 1.76 -5.33
C GLU A 104 -13.86 2.90 -5.56
N ASN A 105 -14.79 3.08 -4.62
CA ASN A 105 -15.76 4.18 -4.66
C ASN A 105 -15.09 5.56 -4.61
N GLY A 106 -14.05 5.71 -3.81
CA GLY A 106 -13.28 6.95 -3.69
C GLY A 106 -12.55 7.31 -4.98
N LEU A 107 -11.94 6.34 -5.66
CA LEU A 107 -11.28 6.54 -6.95
C LEU A 107 -12.29 6.96 -8.04
N SER A 108 -13.47 6.34 -8.04
CA SER A 108 -14.58 6.76 -8.92
C SER A 108 -15.03 8.19 -8.61
N ALA A 109 -15.13 8.56 -7.34
CA ALA A 109 -15.55 9.90 -6.92
C ALA A 109 -14.56 11.01 -7.32
N VAL A 110 -13.26 10.70 -7.41
CA VAL A 110 -12.23 11.64 -7.92
C VAL A 110 -12.10 11.61 -9.46
N GLY A 111 -13.00 10.91 -10.16
CA GLY A 111 -13.15 10.96 -11.62
C GLY A 111 -12.35 9.90 -12.39
N MET A 112 -11.82 8.88 -11.75
CA MET A 112 -11.18 7.77 -12.45
C MET A 112 -12.20 6.85 -13.13
N HIS A 113 -11.85 6.32 -14.29
CA HIS A 113 -12.69 5.38 -15.03
C HIS A 113 -12.58 3.97 -14.47
N SER A 114 -13.63 3.15 -14.64
CA SER A 114 -13.69 1.79 -14.10
C SER A 114 -12.49 0.92 -14.49
N GLU A 115 -12.05 1.00 -15.75
CA GLU A 115 -10.88 0.25 -16.24
C GLU A 115 -9.57 0.65 -15.52
N GLU A 116 -9.41 1.92 -15.17
CA GLU A 116 -8.26 2.42 -14.42
C GLU A 116 -8.30 1.97 -12.96
N ILE A 117 -9.51 1.97 -12.38
CA ILE A 117 -9.76 1.49 -11.02
C ILE A 117 -9.43 0.00 -10.93
N ASP A 118 -9.92 -0.85 -11.85
CA ASP A 118 -9.61 -2.28 -11.90
C ASP A 118 -8.10 -2.54 -11.95
N LYS A 119 -7.38 -1.76 -12.75
CA LYS A 119 -5.93 -1.83 -12.85
C LYS A 119 -5.26 -1.55 -11.50
N ILE A 120 -5.61 -0.45 -10.85
CA ILE A 120 -5.02 0.00 -9.58
C ILE A 120 -5.39 -0.97 -8.44
N MET A 121 -6.63 -1.46 -8.42
CA MET A 121 -7.13 -2.33 -7.37
C MET A 121 -6.56 -3.75 -7.41
N GLY A 122 -5.95 -4.18 -8.53
CA GLY A 122 -5.30 -5.48 -8.54
C GLY A 122 -4.70 -5.93 -9.87
N MET A 123 -5.30 -5.55 -11.01
CA MET A 123 -4.85 -6.06 -12.32
C MET A 123 -3.42 -5.70 -12.65
N ASN A 124 -2.92 -4.54 -12.22
CA ASN A 124 -1.53 -4.15 -12.42
C ASN A 124 -0.57 -5.06 -11.67
N TRP A 125 -0.88 -5.43 -10.42
CA TRP A 125 -0.10 -6.40 -9.65
C TRP A 125 -0.12 -7.77 -10.29
N TYR A 126 -1.31 -8.23 -10.71
CA TYR A 126 -1.44 -9.51 -11.40
C TYR A 126 -0.57 -9.57 -12.66
N ASN A 127 -0.63 -8.54 -13.50
CA ASN A 127 0.16 -8.46 -14.72
C ASN A 127 1.66 -8.38 -14.43
N PHE A 128 2.06 -7.57 -13.43
CA PHE A 128 3.45 -7.44 -13.03
C PHE A 128 4.04 -8.78 -12.57
N TYR A 129 3.34 -9.50 -11.69
CA TYR A 129 3.81 -10.80 -11.22
C TYR A 129 3.80 -11.85 -12.32
N SER A 130 2.78 -11.89 -13.15
CA SER A 130 2.69 -12.84 -14.28
C SER A 130 3.84 -12.69 -15.27
N MET A 131 4.28 -11.46 -15.53
CA MET A 131 5.40 -11.21 -16.46
C MET A 131 6.77 -11.51 -15.85
N ASN A 132 6.94 -11.29 -14.53
CA ASN A 132 8.25 -11.32 -13.90
C ASN A 132 8.54 -12.60 -13.13
N PHE A 133 7.52 -13.38 -12.76
CA PHE A 133 7.67 -14.57 -11.92
C PHE A 133 7.05 -15.84 -12.51
N THR A 134 6.76 -15.86 -13.81
CA THR A 134 6.35 -17.08 -14.49
C THR A 134 7.55 -18.06 -14.51
N PRO A 135 7.39 -19.32 -14.04
CA PRO A 135 8.45 -20.30 -14.12
C PRO A 135 8.92 -20.47 -15.57
N SER A 136 10.21 -20.44 -15.81
CA SER A 136 10.75 -20.80 -17.13
C SER A 136 10.41 -22.27 -17.42
N ALA A 137 10.08 -22.58 -18.66
CA ALA A 137 9.75 -23.96 -19.08
C ALA A 137 10.84 -24.99 -18.71
N ASP A 138 12.06 -24.53 -18.49
CA ASP A 138 13.21 -25.34 -18.11
C ASP A 138 13.25 -25.77 -16.64
N SER A 139 12.42 -25.15 -15.76
CA SER A 139 12.39 -25.46 -14.33
C SER A 139 11.37 -26.56 -13.96
N VAL A 140 10.59 -27.07 -14.91
CA VAL A 140 9.54 -28.09 -14.67
C VAL A 140 10.08 -29.52 -14.88
N ASN A 141 11.30 -29.69 -15.37
CA ASN A 141 11.93 -30.99 -15.69
C ASN A 141 13.18 -31.30 -14.86
N ALA A 142 13.35 -30.66 -13.71
CA ALA A 142 14.46 -30.95 -12.79
C ALA A 142 13.99 -31.67 -11.53
#